data_2c0c2f045ef439ec5f51ec1aa51b9b61
#
_entry.id   2c0c2f045ef439ec5f51ec1aa51b9b61
#
_cell.length_a   1.000
_cell.length_b   1.000
_cell.length_c   1.000
_cell.angle_alpha   90.00
_cell.angle_beta   90.00
_cell.angle_gamma   90.00
#
_symmetry.space_group_name_H-M   'P 1'
#
loop_
_entity.id
_entity.type
_entity.pdbx_description
1 polymer ?
#
loop_
_entity_poly.entity_id
_entity_poly.type
_entity_poly.pdbx_seq_one_letter_code
_entity_poly.pdbx_strand_id
1 'polypeptide(L)'
;DVRISNMSLILRHLQTSPALSRTRLARETGLSKATVSTLVAELCSRGLLIEEEPDLSGNVGRPSTGLRTAPRTAAGIGLEISGASLLLSITDLTGEVVARRCELVDDAGHRPETMIEHVAAMLSQALEQLTQQGTTVPGIVLAQTGIIDYTDNTVRYSSTLEWHDVAVADQVRDAVARRLGPGR
;
A
#
# COMPACT_ATOMS: atom_id res chain seq x y z
N ASP A 1 17.62 -1.66 8.25
CA ASP A 1 17.63 -0.68 9.35
C ASP A 1 16.66 -1.12 10.45
N VAL A 2 17.20 -1.40 11.65
CA VAL A 2 16.44 -1.87 12.82
C VAL A 2 15.30 -0.92 13.20
N ARG A 3 15.50 0.40 13.03
CA ARG A 3 14.47 1.41 13.34
C ARG A 3 13.27 1.27 12.41
N ILE A 4 13.49 1.12 11.12
CA ILE A 4 12.42 0.93 10.12
C ILE A 4 11.69 -0.39 10.38
N SER A 5 12.42 -1.46 10.68
CA SER A 5 11.81 -2.75 11.04
C SER A 5 10.92 -2.65 12.28
N ASN A 6 11.35 -1.92 13.30
CA ASN A 6 10.56 -1.73 14.52
C ASN A 6 9.32 -0.85 14.28
N MET A 7 9.41 0.20 13.44
CA MET A 7 8.25 1.00 13.01
C MET A 7 7.23 0.14 12.25
N SER A 8 7.70 -0.68 11.31
CA SER A 8 6.85 -1.60 10.57
C SER A 8 6.16 -2.62 11.48
N LEU A 9 6.86 -3.10 12.51
CA LEU A 9 6.32 -4.02 13.50
C LEU A 9 5.17 -3.36 14.28
N ILE A 10 5.35 -2.12 14.74
CA ILE A 10 4.31 -1.35 15.45
C ILE A 10 3.08 -1.14 14.55
N LEU A 11 3.29 -0.72 13.29
CA LEU A 11 2.18 -0.51 12.35
C LEU A 11 1.39 -1.78 12.09
N ARG A 12 2.05 -2.93 11.88
CA ARG A 12 1.40 -4.22 11.69
C ARG A 12 0.57 -4.65 12.89
N HIS A 13 1.09 -4.45 14.11
CA HIS A 13 0.32 -4.77 15.33
C HIS A 13 -0.93 -3.91 15.43
N LEU A 14 -0.86 -2.62 15.10
CA LEU A 14 -2.01 -1.72 15.14
C LEU A 14 -3.02 -1.96 14.02
N GLN A 15 -2.62 -2.51 12.87
CA GLN A 15 -3.54 -2.95 11.81
C GLN A 15 -4.41 -4.13 12.26
N THR A 16 -3.82 -5.07 13.00
CA THR A 16 -4.55 -6.27 13.46
C THR A 16 -5.26 -6.06 14.78
N SER A 17 -4.82 -5.13 15.60
CA SER A 17 -5.36 -4.84 16.93
C SER A 17 -5.35 -3.33 17.16
N PRO A 18 -6.39 -2.61 16.73
CA PRO A 18 -6.49 -1.17 16.95
C PRO A 18 -6.68 -0.84 18.43
N ALA A 19 -6.43 0.40 18.80
CA ALA A 19 -6.57 0.97 20.15
C ALA A 19 -5.63 0.36 21.21
N LEU A 20 -4.44 -0.13 20.80
CA LEU A 20 -3.43 -0.59 21.75
C LEU A 20 -2.73 0.58 22.45
N SER A 21 -2.53 0.48 23.77
CA SER A 21 -1.67 1.42 24.48
C SER A 21 -0.19 1.17 24.23
N ARG A 22 0.66 2.20 24.41
CA ARG A 22 2.12 2.05 24.31
C ARG A 22 2.68 0.92 25.17
N THR A 23 2.12 0.73 26.37
CA THR A 23 2.55 -0.32 27.29
C THR A 23 2.19 -1.71 26.75
N ARG A 24 1.03 -1.85 26.14
CA ARG A 24 0.59 -3.10 25.53
C ARG A 24 1.39 -3.41 24.28
N LEU A 25 1.64 -2.40 23.42
CA LEU A 25 2.54 -2.53 22.28
C LEU A 25 3.94 -3.01 22.68
N ALA A 26 4.54 -2.41 23.72
CA ALA A 26 5.85 -2.83 24.22
C ALA A 26 5.86 -4.31 24.62
N ARG A 27 4.80 -4.77 25.29
CA ARG A 27 4.67 -6.18 25.69
C ARG A 27 4.49 -7.11 24.48
N GLU A 28 3.67 -6.75 23.53
CA GLU A 28 3.34 -7.60 22.36
C GLU A 28 4.46 -7.63 21.33
N THR A 29 5.20 -6.53 21.15
CA THR A 29 6.32 -6.44 20.20
C THR A 29 7.66 -6.91 20.79
N GLY A 30 7.76 -7.04 22.12
CA GLY A 30 9.03 -7.29 22.79
C GLY A 30 9.99 -6.09 22.85
N LEU A 31 9.57 -4.93 22.37
CA LEU A 31 10.37 -3.70 22.40
C LEU A 31 10.35 -3.05 23.77
N SER A 32 11.41 -2.30 24.12
CA SER A 32 11.42 -1.52 25.36
C SER A 32 10.35 -0.43 25.32
N LYS A 33 9.80 -0.06 26.50
CA LYS A 33 8.83 1.05 26.61
C LYS A 33 9.38 2.36 26.05
N ALA A 34 10.67 2.63 26.26
CA ALA A 34 11.34 3.83 25.75
C ALA A 34 11.38 3.81 24.21
N THR A 35 11.75 2.66 23.61
CA THR A 35 11.77 2.48 22.15
C THR A 35 10.37 2.70 21.57
N VAL A 36 9.34 2.06 22.12
CA VAL A 36 7.96 2.22 21.65
C VAL A 36 7.52 3.68 21.75
N SER A 37 7.79 4.35 22.88
CA SER A 37 7.41 5.77 23.06
C SER A 37 8.05 6.68 22.01
N THR A 38 9.33 6.48 21.73
CA THR A 38 10.06 7.27 20.73
C THR A 38 9.51 7.01 19.30
N LEU A 39 9.31 5.74 18.94
CA LEU A 39 8.83 5.37 17.60
C LEU A 39 7.38 5.80 17.37
N VAL A 40 6.51 5.66 18.40
CA VAL A 40 5.12 6.13 18.33
C VAL A 40 5.07 7.65 18.16
N ALA A 41 5.86 8.41 18.94
CA ALA A 41 5.92 9.87 18.78
C ALA A 41 6.33 10.28 17.36
N GLU A 42 7.29 9.58 16.76
CA GLU A 42 7.70 9.82 15.38
C GLU A 42 6.60 9.45 14.37
N LEU A 43 5.95 8.29 14.54
CA LEU A 43 4.85 7.88 13.66
C LEU A 43 3.65 8.84 13.76
N CYS A 44 3.35 9.36 14.94
CA CYS A 44 2.34 10.42 15.13
C CYS A 44 2.76 11.73 14.45
N SER A 45 4.01 12.15 14.60
CA SER A 45 4.52 13.38 13.95
C SER A 45 4.49 13.30 12.42
N ARG A 46 4.59 12.10 11.87
CA ARG A 46 4.43 11.83 10.43
C ARG A 46 2.98 11.64 9.99
N GLY A 47 2.02 11.75 10.92
CA GLY A 47 0.60 11.53 10.65
C GLY A 47 0.22 10.06 10.33
N LEU A 48 1.08 9.09 10.63
CA LEU A 48 0.82 7.67 10.37
C LEU A 48 0.07 7.00 11.51
N LEU A 49 0.15 7.54 12.72
CA LEU A 49 -0.62 7.12 13.88
C LEU A 49 -1.39 8.30 14.47
N ILE A 50 -2.51 7.99 15.09
CA ILE A 50 -3.29 8.92 15.90
C ILE A 50 -3.53 8.33 17.28
N GLU A 51 -3.61 9.21 18.27
CA GLU A 51 -3.96 8.87 19.65
C GLU A 51 -5.46 9.05 19.82
N GLU A 52 -6.12 8.03 20.34
CA GLU A 52 -7.52 8.12 20.74
C GLU A 52 -7.62 8.56 22.20
N GLU A 53 -8.60 9.41 22.50
CA GLU A 53 -8.90 9.74 23.89
C GLU A 53 -9.26 8.47 24.66
N PRO A 54 -8.87 8.39 25.95
CA PRO A 54 -9.19 7.23 26.76
C PRO A 54 -10.71 7.04 26.82
N ASP A 55 -11.18 5.82 26.53
CA ASP A 55 -12.57 5.47 26.77
C ASP A 55 -12.84 5.49 28.28
N LEU A 56 -13.60 6.48 28.75
CA LEU A 56 -13.99 6.66 30.15
C LEU A 56 -15.16 5.74 30.52
N SER A 57 -15.67 4.91 29.63
CA SER A 57 -16.77 3.98 29.92
C SER A 57 -16.31 2.76 30.73
N GLY A 58 -16.12 2.93 32.00
CA GLY A 58 -16.47 1.90 33.00
C GLY A 58 -15.45 0.83 33.38
N ASN A 59 -14.19 0.85 32.97
CA ASN A 59 -13.20 -0.09 33.51
C ASN A 59 -12.29 0.53 34.56
N VAL A 60 -12.20 -0.13 35.72
CA VAL A 60 -11.32 0.23 36.82
C VAL A 60 -9.86 0.09 36.40
N GLY A 61 -9.23 1.23 36.08
CA GLY A 61 -7.82 1.34 35.68
C GLY A 61 -7.49 2.77 35.27
N ARG A 62 -6.19 3.15 35.32
CA ARG A 62 -5.76 4.45 34.81
C ARG A 62 -6.07 4.51 33.31
N PRO A 63 -6.84 5.52 32.85
CA PRO A 63 -7.14 5.69 31.42
C PRO A 63 -5.84 5.65 30.59
N SER A 64 -5.75 4.76 29.62
CA SER A 64 -4.59 4.69 28.73
C SER A 64 -5.03 5.10 27.33
N THR A 65 -4.33 6.06 26.75
CA THR A 65 -4.54 6.50 25.37
C THR A 65 -4.34 5.33 24.42
N GLY A 66 -5.35 5.03 23.62
CA GLY A 66 -5.27 4.05 22.53
C GLY A 66 -4.51 4.63 21.34
N LEU A 67 -3.86 3.77 20.59
CA LEU A 67 -3.17 4.13 19.36
C LEU A 67 -3.84 3.39 18.20
N ARG A 68 -4.03 4.07 17.08
CA ARG A 68 -4.46 3.45 15.83
C ARG A 68 -3.73 4.04 14.65
N THR A 69 -3.69 3.30 13.56
CA THR A 69 -3.21 3.81 12.27
C THR A 69 -4.12 4.92 11.77
N ALA A 70 -3.52 5.96 11.20
CA ALA A 70 -4.27 7.09 10.64
C ALA A 70 -4.87 6.68 9.29
N PRO A 71 -6.21 6.79 9.10
CA PRO A 71 -6.84 6.46 7.84
C PRO A 71 -6.41 7.46 6.75
N ARG A 72 -6.30 6.98 5.52
CA ARG A 72 -6.09 7.82 4.30
C ARG A 72 -4.82 8.68 4.28
N THR A 73 -3.92 8.58 5.24
CA THR A 73 -2.63 9.30 5.22
C THR A 73 -1.68 8.67 4.21
N ALA A 74 -1.66 7.35 4.14
CA ALA A 74 -0.92 6.60 3.15
C ALA A 74 -1.77 5.43 2.64
N ALA A 75 -1.58 5.06 1.38
CA ALA A 75 -2.25 3.92 0.76
C ALA A 75 -1.33 3.17 -0.18
N GLY A 76 -1.47 1.85 -0.21
CA GLY A 76 -0.86 0.99 -1.22
C GLY A 76 -1.82 0.78 -2.39
N ILE A 77 -1.28 0.67 -3.60
CA ILE A 77 -2.03 0.30 -4.79
C ILE A 77 -1.59 -1.10 -5.21
N GLY A 78 -2.54 -2.02 -5.33
CA GLY A 78 -2.38 -3.31 -5.99
C GLY A 78 -3.10 -3.31 -7.33
N LEU A 79 -2.46 -3.80 -8.39
CA LEU A 79 -3.09 -3.98 -9.69
C LEU A 79 -2.78 -5.38 -10.20
N GLU A 80 -3.83 -6.13 -10.47
CA GLU A 80 -3.74 -7.46 -11.08
C GLU A 80 -4.01 -7.36 -12.58
N ILE A 81 -3.13 -7.97 -13.36
CA ILE A 81 -3.23 -8.11 -14.82
C ILE A 81 -3.56 -9.56 -15.11
N SER A 82 -4.77 -9.81 -15.63
CA SER A 82 -5.20 -11.12 -16.11
C SER A 82 -5.57 -11.08 -17.59
N GLY A 83 -5.76 -12.25 -18.21
CA GLY A 83 -6.21 -12.33 -19.59
C GLY A 83 -7.65 -11.82 -19.82
N ALA A 84 -8.43 -11.63 -18.77
CA ALA A 84 -9.83 -11.20 -18.90
C ALA A 84 -10.08 -9.81 -18.32
N SER A 85 -9.21 -9.33 -17.41
CA SER A 85 -9.47 -8.08 -16.68
C SER A 85 -8.22 -7.47 -16.07
N LEU A 86 -8.31 -6.17 -15.80
CA LEU A 86 -7.45 -5.42 -14.90
C LEU A 86 -8.22 -5.15 -13.62
N LEU A 87 -7.65 -5.51 -12.46
CA LEU A 87 -8.25 -5.26 -11.16
C LEU A 87 -7.32 -4.37 -10.34
N LEU A 88 -7.71 -3.13 -10.12
CA LEU A 88 -7.03 -2.19 -9.23
C LEU A 88 -7.69 -2.20 -7.85
N SER A 89 -6.90 -2.25 -6.80
CA SER A 89 -7.34 -2.14 -5.40
C SER A 89 -6.45 -1.15 -4.67
N ILE A 90 -7.05 -0.24 -3.93
CA ILE A 90 -6.36 0.72 -3.08
C ILE A 90 -6.68 0.39 -1.64
N THR A 91 -5.64 0.18 -0.83
CA THR A 91 -5.78 -0.17 0.58
C THR A 91 -5.01 0.84 1.42
N ASP A 92 -5.66 1.42 2.42
CA ASP A 92 -5.03 2.39 3.31
C ASP A 92 -4.23 1.74 4.45
N LEU A 93 -3.63 2.57 5.31
CA LEU A 93 -2.84 2.11 6.46
C LEU A 93 -3.65 1.33 7.50
N THR A 94 -4.97 1.46 7.52
CA THR A 94 -5.84 0.70 8.43
C THR A 94 -6.08 -0.72 7.93
N GLY A 95 -5.75 -1.01 6.66
CA GLY A 95 -6.06 -2.26 5.98
C GLY A 95 -7.43 -2.22 5.28
N GLU A 96 -8.12 -1.08 5.32
CA GLU A 96 -9.41 -0.90 4.64
C GLU A 96 -9.18 -0.70 3.14
N VAL A 97 -9.97 -1.39 2.33
CA VAL A 97 -10.01 -1.18 0.89
C VAL A 97 -10.84 0.06 0.59
N VAL A 98 -10.17 1.15 0.27
CA VAL A 98 -10.80 2.46 0.03
C VAL A 98 -11.32 2.64 -1.40
N ALA A 99 -10.81 1.86 -2.34
CA ALA A 99 -11.32 1.83 -3.71
C ALA A 99 -10.99 0.51 -4.41
N ARG A 100 -11.88 0.10 -5.31
CA ARG A 100 -11.67 -0.99 -6.29
C ARG A 100 -12.18 -0.57 -7.64
N ARG A 101 -11.46 -0.97 -8.69
CA ARG A 101 -11.87 -0.80 -10.09
C ARG A 101 -11.51 -2.05 -10.87
N CYS A 102 -12.46 -2.54 -11.65
CA CYS A 102 -12.25 -3.67 -12.55
C CYS A 102 -12.58 -3.21 -13.97
N GLU A 103 -11.69 -3.45 -14.91
CA GLU A 103 -11.89 -3.24 -16.34
C GLU A 103 -11.73 -4.55 -17.07
N LEU A 104 -12.68 -4.89 -17.94
CA LEU A 104 -12.56 -6.06 -18.80
C LEU A 104 -11.61 -5.76 -19.95
N VAL A 105 -10.83 -6.76 -20.31
CA VAL A 105 -9.87 -6.71 -21.42
C VAL A 105 -10.31 -7.74 -22.46
N ASP A 106 -10.34 -7.32 -23.71
CA ASP A 106 -10.56 -8.21 -24.85
C ASP A 106 -9.22 -8.71 -25.44
N ASP A 107 -9.28 -9.62 -26.42
CA ASP A 107 -8.08 -10.18 -27.05
C ASP A 107 -7.19 -9.12 -27.71
N ALA A 108 -7.75 -8.02 -28.20
CA ALA A 108 -6.99 -6.91 -28.77
C ALA A 108 -6.17 -6.16 -27.71
N GLY A 109 -6.63 -6.19 -26.44
CA GLY A 109 -5.94 -5.61 -25.29
C GLY A 109 -4.77 -6.44 -24.77
N HIS A 110 -4.58 -7.68 -25.22
CA HIS A 110 -3.50 -8.56 -24.75
C HIS A 110 -2.11 -8.16 -25.24
N ARG A 111 -1.99 -7.35 -26.30
CA ARG A 111 -0.67 -6.87 -26.73
C ARG A 111 -0.01 -6.07 -25.61
N PRO A 112 1.29 -6.33 -25.31
CA PRO A 112 1.99 -5.70 -24.20
C PRO A 112 1.84 -4.18 -24.16
N GLU A 113 2.00 -3.52 -25.32
CA GLU A 113 1.93 -2.05 -25.41
C GLU A 113 0.54 -1.53 -25.07
N THR A 114 -0.52 -2.19 -25.55
CA THR A 114 -1.91 -1.81 -25.26
C THR A 114 -2.23 -2.00 -23.77
N MET A 115 -1.85 -3.14 -23.21
CA MET A 115 -2.06 -3.46 -21.81
C MET A 115 -1.33 -2.48 -20.90
N ILE A 116 -0.06 -2.18 -21.20
CA ILE A 116 0.74 -1.24 -20.42
C ILE A 116 0.12 0.15 -20.42
N GLU A 117 -0.39 0.62 -21.54
CA GLU A 117 -1.06 1.92 -21.62
C GLU A 117 -2.38 1.93 -20.84
N HIS A 118 -3.17 0.84 -20.83
CA HIS A 118 -4.36 0.72 -19.98
C HIS A 118 -3.99 0.73 -18.49
N VAL A 119 -3.02 -0.07 -18.09
CA VAL A 119 -2.50 -0.12 -16.71
C VAL A 119 -2.01 1.26 -16.27
N ALA A 120 -1.22 1.93 -17.12
CA ALA A 120 -0.70 3.25 -16.83
C ALA A 120 -1.82 4.30 -16.70
N ALA A 121 -2.87 4.21 -17.51
CA ALA A 121 -4.03 5.11 -17.39
C ALA A 121 -4.76 4.91 -16.06
N MET A 122 -5.03 3.66 -15.66
CA MET A 122 -5.67 3.34 -14.37
C MET A 122 -4.83 3.83 -13.20
N LEU A 123 -3.52 3.57 -13.21
CA LEU A 123 -2.60 3.96 -12.16
C LEU A 123 -2.47 5.48 -12.05
N SER A 124 -2.32 6.17 -13.18
CA SER A 124 -2.19 7.64 -13.21
C SER A 124 -3.42 8.31 -12.61
N GLN A 125 -4.62 7.86 -12.98
CA GLN A 125 -5.87 8.38 -12.42
C GLN A 125 -5.97 8.13 -10.91
N ALA A 126 -5.60 6.93 -10.44
CA ALA A 126 -5.59 6.61 -9.01
C ALA A 126 -4.59 7.48 -8.24
N LEU A 127 -3.38 7.65 -8.77
CA LEU A 127 -2.33 8.48 -8.16
C LEU A 127 -2.75 9.96 -8.08
N GLU A 128 -3.34 10.50 -9.13
CA GLU A 128 -3.87 11.88 -9.13
C GLU A 128 -4.94 12.09 -8.06
N GLN A 129 -5.90 11.17 -7.97
CA GLN A 129 -6.96 11.22 -6.96
C GLN A 129 -6.40 11.16 -5.53
N LEU A 130 -5.48 10.24 -5.26
CA LEU A 130 -4.85 10.10 -3.94
C LEU A 130 -4.02 11.33 -3.59
N THR A 131 -3.27 11.87 -4.55
CA THR A 131 -2.49 13.11 -4.37
C THR A 131 -3.40 14.30 -4.04
N GLN A 132 -4.52 14.46 -4.74
CA GLN A 132 -5.51 15.52 -4.45
C GLN A 132 -6.12 15.38 -3.05
N GLN A 133 -6.23 14.15 -2.54
CA GLN A 133 -6.70 13.85 -1.18
C GLN A 133 -5.61 14.01 -0.11
N GLY A 134 -4.37 14.33 -0.49
CA GLY A 134 -3.23 14.39 0.42
C GLY A 134 -2.72 13.03 0.89
N THR A 135 -3.11 11.94 0.20
CA THR A 135 -2.71 10.57 0.54
C THR A 135 -1.38 10.24 -0.14
N THR A 136 -0.40 9.81 0.64
CA THR A 136 0.90 9.36 0.12
C THR A 136 0.81 7.92 -0.39
N VAL A 137 1.37 7.64 -1.56
CA VAL A 137 1.48 6.28 -2.13
C VAL A 137 2.94 5.84 -2.08
N PRO A 138 3.35 5.02 -1.09
CA PRO A 138 4.74 4.57 -0.95
C PRO A 138 5.15 3.54 -2.00
N GLY A 139 4.20 2.89 -2.66
CA GLY A 139 4.50 1.88 -3.67
C GLY A 139 3.26 1.30 -4.33
N ILE A 140 3.51 0.67 -5.47
CA ILE A 140 2.53 -0.04 -6.29
C ILE A 140 3.00 -1.48 -6.45
N VAL A 141 2.09 -2.44 -6.31
CA VAL A 141 2.35 -3.86 -6.56
C VAL A 141 1.58 -4.27 -7.80
N LEU A 142 2.29 -4.80 -8.78
CA LEU A 142 1.69 -5.46 -9.94
C LEU A 142 1.67 -6.96 -9.70
N ALA A 143 0.50 -7.58 -9.83
CA ALA A 143 0.32 -9.01 -9.79
C ALA A 143 -0.05 -9.50 -11.21
N GLN A 144 0.60 -10.56 -11.65
CA GLN A 144 0.39 -11.12 -12.99
C GLN A 144 0.63 -12.62 -13.01
N THR A 145 -0.14 -13.33 -13.83
CA THR A 145 0.09 -14.76 -14.10
C THR A 145 1.25 -14.95 -15.07
N GLY A 146 2.20 -15.83 -14.73
CA GLY A 146 3.32 -16.13 -15.59
C GLY A 146 4.60 -16.45 -14.82
N ILE A 147 5.69 -16.66 -15.56
CA ILE A 147 7.04 -16.84 -15.02
C ILE A 147 7.68 -15.45 -14.96
N ILE A 148 7.95 -14.97 -13.76
CA ILE A 148 8.53 -13.65 -13.52
C ILE A 148 9.97 -13.83 -13.04
N ASP A 149 10.89 -13.14 -13.69
CA ASP A 149 12.26 -13.00 -13.23
C ASP A 149 12.32 -11.81 -12.27
N TYR A 150 12.51 -12.08 -11.00
CA TYR A 150 12.56 -11.05 -9.95
C TYR A 150 13.86 -10.25 -9.92
N THR A 151 14.85 -10.61 -10.73
CA THR A 151 16.12 -9.84 -10.79
C THR A 151 15.97 -8.56 -11.61
N ASP A 152 15.09 -8.58 -12.60
CA ASP A 152 14.79 -7.46 -13.50
C ASP A 152 13.28 -7.17 -13.64
N ASN A 153 12.43 -7.86 -12.88
CA ASN A 153 10.96 -7.76 -12.93
C ASN A 153 10.37 -7.98 -14.34
N THR A 154 11.01 -8.85 -15.12
CA THR A 154 10.57 -9.20 -16.48
C THR A 154 9.64 -10.42 -16.44
N VAL A 155 8.53 -10.34 -17.14
CA VAL A 155 7.67 -11.49 -17.42
C VAL A 155 8.32 -12.29 -18.54
N ARG A 156 8.99 -13.40 -18.19
CA ARG A 156 9.65 -14.26 -19.18
C ARG A 156 8.64 -14.99 -20.07
N TYR A 157 7.54 -15.42 -19.46
CA TYR A 157 6.47 -16.07 -20.18
C TYR A 157 5.14 -15.95 -19.45
N SER A 158 4.08 -15.61 -20.15
CA SER A 158 2.69 -15.70 -19.68
C SER A 158 1.85 -16.38 -20.76
N SER A 159 1.34 -17.57 -20.47
CA SER A 159 0.49 -18.32 -21.40
C SER A 159 -0.88 -17.66 -21.60
N THR A 160 -1.39 -16.95 -20.59
CA THR A 160 -2.70 -16.29 -20.62
C THR A 160 -2.69 -15.04 -21.50
N LEU A 161 -1.58 -14.32 -21.53
CA LEU A 161 -1.41 -13.08 -22.30
C LEU A 161 -0.57 -13.28 -23.56
N GLU A 162 -0.01 -14.49 -23.76
CA GLU A 162 0.92 -14.82 -24.84
C GLU A 162 2.17 -13.92 -24.85
N TRP A 163 2.61 -13.48 -23.66
CA TRP A 163 3.77 -12.60 -23.53
C TRP A 163 5.07 -13.38 -23.38
N HIS A 164 6.12 -12.81 -23.98
CA HIS A 164 7.50 -13.29 -23.88
C HIS A 164 8.43 -12.12 -23.61
N ASP A 165 9.27 -12.23 -22.58
CA ASP A 165 10.31 -11.27 -22.20
C ASP A 165 9.83 -9.82 -22.14
N VAL A 166 8.70 -9.56 -21.46
CA VAL A 166 8.12 -8.23 -21.28
C VAL A 166 8.55 -7.64 -19.94
N ALA A 167 9.30 -6.53 -19.97
CA ALA A 167 9.71 -5.76 -18.80
C ALA A 167 8.56 -4.88 -18.28
N VAL A 168 7.52 -5.51 -17.70
CA VAL A 168 6.24 -4.87 -17.39
C VAL A 168 6.42 -3.73 -16.38
N ALA A 169 7.18 -3.94 -15.31
CA ALA A 169 7.33 -2.96 -14.24
C ALA A 169 7.98 -1.66 -14.75
N ASP A 170 9.03 -1.78 -15.56
CA ASP A 170 9.73 -0.63 -16.13
C ASP A 170 8.87 0.11 -17.15
N GLN A 171 8.23 -0.62 -18.05
CA GLN A 171 7.37 -0.02 -19.07
C GLN A 171 6.16 0.69 -18.47
N VAL A 172 5.51 0.09 -17.44
CA VAL A 172 4.41 0.72 -16.72
C VAL A 172 4.90 1.98 -15.99
N ARG A 173 6.05 1.92 -15.30
CA ARG A 173 6.62 3.09 -14.63
C ARG A 173 6.86 4.23 -15.60
N ASP A 174 7.47 3.96 -16.75
CA ASP A 174 7.75 4.96 -17.77
C ASP A 174 6.47 5.53 -18.39
N ALA A 175 5.46 4.69 -18.61
CA ALA A 175 4.16 5.13 -19.14
C ALA A 175 3.42 6.02 -18.13
N VAL A 176 3.42 5.66 -16.84
CA VAL A 176 2.85 6.49 -15.76
C VAL A 176 3.59 7.82 -15.65
N ALA A 177 4.94 7.80 -15.68
CA ALA A 177 5.74 9.02 -15.63
C ALA A 177 5.45 9.98 -16.79
N ARG A 178 5.27 9.45 -18.01
CA ARG A 178 4.87 10.27 -19.17
C ARG A 178 3.50 10.93 -18.98
N ARG A 179 2.54 10.23 -18.35
CA ARG A 179 1.18 10.74 -18.12
C ARG A 179 1.10 11.80 -17.04
N LEU A 180 1.82 11.60 -15.94
CA LEU A 180 1.80 12.51 -14.80
C LEU A 180 2.72 13.74 -14.99
N GLY A 181 3.67 13.67 -15.93
CA GLY A 181 4.64 14.73 -16.17
C GLY A 181 5.82 14.71 -15.17
N PRO A 182 6.88 15.48 -15.46
CA PRO A 182 8.06 15.54 -14.61
C PRO A 182 7.73 16.19 -13.25
N GLY A 183 8.06 15.51 -12.17
CA GLY A 183 7.99 16.05 -10.80
C GLY A 183 6.77 15.66 -9.98
N ARG A 184 6.03 14.64 -10.37
CA ARG A 184 4.94 14.04 -9.58
C ARG A 184 5.19 12.59 -9.26
#